data_74585f8d148569f99b31352eb42ae44a
#
_entry.id   74585f8d148569f99b31352eb42ae44a
#
_cell.length_a   1.000
_cell.length_b   1.000
_cell.length_c   1.000
_cell.angle_alpha   90.00
_cell.angle_beta   90.00
_cell.angle_gamma   90.00
#
_symmetry.space_group_name_H-M   'P 1'
#
loop_
_entity.id
_entity.type
_entity.pdbx_description
1 polymer ?
#
loop_
_entity_poly.entity_id
_entity_poly.type
_entity_poly.pdbx_seq_one_letter_code
_entity_poly.pdbx_strand_id
1 'polypeptide(L)'
;MHSFEPIDLGTYRGDDYFLIGFVEPEPSEGEDYDPDEDAENYGVTLVRGGTHPLEENIEIVRMDTAHERPHMDLIYLPPDTDEERKVWLDDGYTYKRMKQYLLANWKTSADRYIRHDE
;
A
#
# COMPACT_ATOMS: atom_id res chain seq x y z
N MET A 1 6.46 7.37 -12.18
CA MET A 1 5.75 7.26 -10.88
C MET A 1 6.70 7.68 -9.76
N HIS A 2 6.23 8.51 -8.87
CA HIS A 2 7.02 8.98 -7.73
C HIS A 2 6.62 8.24 -6.46
N SER A 3 7.59 7.71 -5.73
CA SER A 3 7.37 7.08 -4.43
C SER A 3 7.88 8.00 -3.31
N PHE A 4 7.07 8.17 -2.27
CA PHE A 4 7.49 8.92 -1.09
C PHE A 4 8.38 8.05 -0.20
N GLU A 5 9.07 8.66 0.76
CA GLU A 5 9.88 7.91 1.71
C GLU A 5 9.00 6.94 2.51
N PRO A 6 9.49 5.70 2.74
CA PRO A 6 8.73 4.74 3.52
C PRO A 6 8.45 5.24 4.94
N ILE A 7 7.22 4.97 5.41
CA ILE A 7 6.84 5.24 6.79
C ILE A 7 7.09 3.97 7.59
N ASP A 8 7.98 4.03 8.56
CA ASP A 8 8.30 2.89 9.44
C ASP A 8 7.13 2.66 10.40
N LEU A 9 6.51 1.50 10.32
CA LEU A 9 5.41 1.10 11.21
C LEU A 9 5.91 0.35 12.45
N GLY A 10 7.18 -0.06 12.45
CA GLY A 10 7.77 -0.81 13.53
C GLY A 10 7.82 -2.32 13.26
N THR A 11 8.19 -3.05 14.30
CA THR A 11 8.31 -4.51 14.25
C THR A 11 7.04 -5.15 14.80
N TYR A 12 6.54 -6.17 14.10
CA TYR A 12 5.38 -6.92 14.54
C TYR A 12 5.58 -8.40 14.22
N ARG A 13 5.46 -9.24 15.22
CA ARG A 13 5.68 -10.70 15.13
C ARG A 13 7.02 -11.08 14.49
N GLY A 14 8.07 -10.30 14.80
CA GLY A 14 9.43 -10.55 14.34
C GLY A 14 9.83 -9.93 13.01
N ASP A 15 8.91 -9.28 12.32
CA ASP A 15 9.17 -8.63 11.02
C ASP A 15 8.93 -7.13 11.08
N ASP A 16 9.66 -6.39 10.27
CA ASP A 16 9.48 -4.94 10.13
C ASP A 16 8.47 -4.64 9.03
N TYR A 17 7.65 -3.61 9.25
CA TYR A 17 6.61 -3.21 8.29
C TYR A 17 6.71 -1.74 7.95
N PHE A 18 6.35 -1.40 6.71
CA PHE A 18 6.42 -0.04 6.18
C PHE A 18 5.20 0.27 5.33
N LEU A 19 4.85 1.56 5.26
CA LEU A 19 3.93 2.06 4.24
C LEU A 19 4.71 2.87 3.21
N ILE A 20 4.44 2.63 1.94
CA ILE A 20 5.04 3.39 0.85
C ILE A 20 3.92 4.01 0.02
N GLY A 21 3.87 5.34 0.00
CA GLY A 21 2.93 6.07 -0.84
C GLY A 21 3.54 6.36 -2.20
N PHE A 22 2.70 6.43 -3.24
CA PHE A 22 3.15 6.78 -4.59
C PHE A 22 2.11 7.65 -5.29
N VAL A 23 2.58 8.47 -6.21
CA VAL A 23 1.75 9.41 -6.97
C VAL A 23 2.21 9.49 -8.42
N GLU A 24 1.31 9.89 -9.30
CA GLU A 24 1.56 10.17 -10.70
C GLU A 24 0.66 11.33 -11.12
N PRO A 25 1.16 12.43 -11.72
CA PRO A 25 2.57 12.69 -12.07
C PRO A 25 3.46 12.99 -10.86
N GLU A 26 4.77 13.03 -11.10
CA GLU A 26 5.74 13.40 -10.06
C GLU A 26 5.55 14.84 -9.59
N PRO A 27 5.74 15.11 -8.27
CA PRO A 27 5.73 16.48 -7.77
C PRO A 27 6.83 17.30 -8.43
N SER A 28 6.51 18.54 -8.80
CA SER A 28 7.50 19.48 -9.30
C SER A 28 8.30 20.06 -8.14
N GLU A 29 9.60 20.29 -8.38
CA GLU A 29 10.48 20.83 -7.36
C GLU A 29 10.03 22.24 -6.94
N GLY A 30 9.87 22.46 -5.64
CA GLY A 30 9.46 23.73 -5.08
C GLY A 30 7.97 24.01 -5.04
N GLU A 31 7.12 23.08 -5.47
CA GLU A 31 5.67 23.19 -5.39
C GLU A 31 5.12 22.42 -4.18
N ASP A 32 4.07 22.99 -3.58
CA ASP A 32 3.29 22.28 -2.59
C ASP A 32 2.42 21.24 -3.32
N TYR A 33 2.76 19.99 -3.18
CA TYR A 33 2.06 18.90 -3.86
C TYR A 33 1.06 18.22 -2.93
N ASP A 34 -0.22 18.25 -3.30
CA ASP A 34 -1.28 17.55 -2.59
C ASP A 34 -1.71 16.33 -3.41
N PRO A 35 -1.41 15.09 -2.96
CA PRO A 35 -1.81 13.90 -3.70
C PRO A 35 -3.30 13.81 -4.01
N ASP A 36 -4.16 14.40 -3.18
CA ASP A 36 -5.60 14.33 -3.38
C ASP A 36 -6.11 15.32 -4.43
N GLU A 37 -5.37 16.40 -4.68
CA GLU A 37 -5.74 17.43 -5.66
C GLU A 37 -4.90 17.37 -6.93
N ASP A 38 -3.61 17.07 -6.79
CA ASP A 38 -2.64 17.20 -7.87
C ASP A 38 -2.31 15.90 -8.58
N ALA A 39 -2.53 14.76 -7.94
CA ALA A 39 -2.22 13.46 -8.55
C ALA A 39 -3.38 12.95 -9.40
N GLU A 40 -3.08 12.47 -10.60
CA GLU A 40 -4.04 11.75 -11.44
C GLU A 40 -4.23 10.33 -10.93
N ASN A 41 -3.14 9.71 -10.51
CA ASN A 41 -3.14 8.39 -9.89
C ASN A 41 -2.34 8.43 -8.59
N TYR A 42 -2.78 7.66 -7.61
CA TYR A 42 -2.11 7.61 -6.32
C TYR A 42 -2.37 6.25 -5.66
N GLY A 43 -1.56 5.93 -4.67
CA GLY A 43 -1.77 4.72 -3.89
C GLY A 43 -0.83 4.63 -2.70
N VAL A 44 -1.10 3.63 -1.87
CA VAL A 44 -0.30 3.30 -0.68
C VAL A 44 -0.17 1.79 -0.60
N THR A 45 1.04 1.32 -0.36
CA THR A 45 1.34 -0.11 -0.24
C THR A 45 1.84 -0.42 1.16
N LEU A 46 1.30 -1.49 1.76
CA LEU A 46 1.84 -2.07 2.99
C LEU A 46 2.88 -3.11 2.60
N VAL A 47 4.08 -2.96 3.16
CA VAL A 47 5.24 -3.79 2.80
C VAL A 47 5.85 -4.40 4.05
N ARG A 48 6.19 -5.70 3.98
CA ARG A 48 7.04 -6.35 4.96
C ARG A 48 8.49 -6.22 4.50
N GLY A 49 9.34 -5.67 5.34
CA GLY A 49 10.76 -5.57 5.04
C GLY A 49 11.44 -6.93 5.12
N GLY A 50 12.45 -7.16 4.27
CA GLY A 50 13.28 -8.34 4.35
C GLY A 50 14.07 -8.37 5.65
N THR A 51 14.21 -9.55 6.24
CA THR A 51 14.97 -9.74 7.49
C THR A 51 16.47 -9.87 7.23
N HIS A 52 16.86 -9.94 5.98
CA HIS A 52 18.25 -10.09 5.54
C HIS A 52 18.54 -9.09 4.42
N PRO A 53 19.76 -8.52 4.31
CA PRO A 53 20.05 -7.54 3.27
C PRO A 53 19.80 -8.02 1.83
N LEU A 54 19.77 -9.33 1.62
CA LEU A 54 19.53 -9.92 0.30
C LEU A 54 18.06 -10.30 0.07
N GLU A 55 17.20 -10.17 1.07
CA GLU A 55 15.78 -10.42 0.92
C GLU A 55 15.07 -9.18 0.38
N GLU A 56 14.22 -9.37 -0.61
CA GLU A 56 13.40 -8.30 -1.15
C GLU A 56 12.23 -7.99 -0.23
N ASN A 57 11.77 -6.73 -0.27
CA ASN A 57 10.55 -6.34 0.40
C ASN A 57 9.36 -7.04 -0.24
N ILE A 58 8.41 -7.47 0.60
CA ILE A 58 7.22 -8.18 0.15
C ILE A 58 6.01 -7.27 0.30
N GLU A 59 5.34 -6.98 -0.80
CA GLU A 59 4.06 -6.26 -0.76
C GLU A 59 2.97 -7.17 -0.20
N ILE A 60 2.19 -6.65 0.76
CA ILE A 60 1.12 -7.40 1.42
C ILE A 60 -0.25 -6.93 0.95
N VAL A 61 -0.47 -5.62 0.96
CA VAL A 61 -1.72 -4.98 0.53
C VAL A 61 -1.37 -3.71 -0.20
N ARG A 62 -2.03 -3.47 -1.33
CA ARG A 62 -1.88 -2.23 -2.09
C ARG A 62 -3.25 -1.59 -2.28
N MET A 63 -3.37 -0.33 -1.95
CA MET A 63 -4.54 0.49 -2.28
C MET A 63 -4.13 1.52 -3.32
N ASP A 64 -4.81 1.55 -4.47
CA ASP A 64 -4.46 2.50 -5.52
C ASP A 64 -5.66 2.81 -6.43
N THR A 65 -5.44 3.76 -7.36
CA THR A 65 -6.44 4.20 -8.32
C THR A 65 -6.20 3.66 -9.73
N ALA A 66 -5.31 2.67 -9.89
CA ALA A 66 -5.09 2.06 -11.19
C ALA A 66 -6.42 1.51 -11.75
N HIS A 67 -6.55 1.48 -13.08
CA HIS A 67 -7.79 1.06 -13.77
C HIS A 67 -8.98 2.00 -13.52
N GLU A 68 -8.72 3.29 -13.31
CA GLU A 68 -9.72 4.36 -13.22
C GLU A 68 -10.63 4.30 -11.99
N ARG A 69 -10.41 3.36 -11.07
CA ARG A 69 -11.25 3.23 -9.89
C ARG A 69 -10.41 2.84 -8.66
N PRO A 70 -10.64 3.51 -7.51
CA PRO A 70 -9.97 3.11 -6.29
C PRO A 70 -10.27 1.65 -5.93
N HIS A 71 -9.24 0.91 -5.57
CA HIS A 71 -9.38 -0.48 -5.15
C HIS A 71 -8.26 -0.88 -4.20
N MET A 72 -8.45 -2.01 -3.52
CA MET A 72 -7.46 -2.60 -2.65
C MET A 72 -7.13 -3.99 -3.16
N ASP A 73 -5.84 -4.25 -3.43
CA ASP A 73 -5.35 -5.56 -3.83
C ASP A 73 -4.79 -6.29 -2.62
N LEU A 74 -5.37 -7.46 -2.31
CA LEU A 74 -4.93 -8.34 -1.23
C LEU A 74 -3.84 -9.26 -1.77
N ILE A 75 -2.62 -8.76 -1.85
CA ILE A 75 -1.50 -9.43 -2.52
C ILE A 75 -1.08 -10.72 -1.81
N TYR A 76 -1.40 -10.85 -0.52
CA TYR A 76 -1.14 -12.07 0.22
C TYR A 76 -2.00 -13.27 -0.21
N LEU A 77 -3.06 -13.05 -0.98
CA LEU A 77 -3.88 -14.13 -1.52
C LEU A 77 -3.25 -14.71 -2.79
N PRO A 78 -3.48 -16.00 -3.10
CA PRO A 78 -2.93 -16.62 -4.31
C PRO A 78 -3.39 -15.93 -5.60
N PRO A 79 -2.55 -15.87 -6.65
CA PRO A 79 -2.91 -15.22 -7.91
C PRO A 79 -4.14 -15.79 -8.62
N ASP A 80 -4.48 -17.06 -8.37
CA ASP A 80 -5.64 -17.73 -8.97
C ASP A 80 -6.97 -17.33 -8.32
N THR A 81 -6.93 -16.46 -7.30
CA THR A 81 -8.13 -15.95 -6.62
C THR A 81 -8.34 -14.47 -6.93
N ASP A 82 -8.15 -14.04 -8.19
CA ASP A 82 -8.19 -12.63 -8.59
C ASP A 82 -9.43 -11.88 -8.12
N GLU A 83 -10.60 -12.50 -8.17
CA GLU A 83 -11.84 -11.88 -7.72
C GLU A 83 -11.82 -11.59 -6.21
N GLU A 84 -11.21 -12.50 -5.44
CA GLU A 84 -11.12 -12.35 -3.99
C GLU A 84 -10.01 -11.40 -3.57
N ARG A 85 -8.95 -11.27 -4.41
CA ARG A 85 -7.82 -10.38 -4.13
C ARG A 85 -8.17 -8.90 -4.28
N LYS A 86 -9.17 -8.58 -5.09
CA LYS A 86 -9.50 -7.18 -5.40
C LYS A 86 -10.77 -6.74 -4.67
N VAL A 87 -10.64 -5.69 -3.89
CA VAL A 87 -11.77 -5.06 -3.19
C VAL A 87 -11.97 -3.67 -3.80
N TRP A 88 -13.13 -3.45 -4.43
CA TRP A 88 -13.45 -2.15 -5.01
C TRP A 88 -13.85 -1.17 -3.90
N LEU A 89 -13.33 0.05 -4.01
CA LEU A 89 -13.58 1.12 -3.05
C LEU A 89 -14.51 2.17 -3.66
N ASP A 90 -15.03 3.07 -2.83
CA ASP A 90 -15.87 4.16 -3.29
C ASP A 90 -15.07 5.12 -4.19
N ASP A 91 -15.72 5.71 -5.20
CA ASP A 91 -15.07 6.60 -6.17
C ASP A 91 -14.36 7.79 -5.54
N GLY A 92 -14.84 8.26 -4.39
CA GLY A 92 -14.21 9.34 -3.64
C GLY A 92 -13.15 8.93 -2.64
N TYR A 93 -12.60 7.71 -2.74
CA TYR A 93 -11.60 7.23 -1.79
C TYR A 93 -10.26 7.90 -2.05
N THR A 94 -9.86 8.80 -1.15
CA THR A 94 -8.69 9.66 -1.33
C THR A 94 -7.39 8.98 -0.89
N TYR A 95 -6.24 9.53 -1.32
CA TYR A 95 -4.92 9.12 -0.85
C TYR A 95 -4.84 9.17 0.68
N LYS A 96 -5.33 10.25 1.28
CA LYS A 96 -5.35 10.42 2.73
C LYS A 96 -6.15 9.30 3.42
N ARG A 97 -7.31 8.92 2.87
CA ARG A 97 -8.12 7.83 3.41
C ARG A 97 -7.44 6.48 3.28
N MET A 98 -6.77 6.22 2.16
CA MET A 98 -5.99 4.99 1.95
C MET A 98 -4.90 4.87 3.02
N LYS A 99 -4.15 5.94 3.23
CA LYS A 99 -3.09 6.00 4.22
C LYS A 99 -3.63 5.78 5.63
N GLN A 100 -4.72 6.46 5.99
CA GLN A 100 -5.35 6.32 7.30
C GLN A 100 -5.86 4.89 7.53
N TYR A 101 -6.45 4.28 6.52
CA TYR A 101 -6.94 2.90 6.61
C TYR A 101 -5.80 1.94 6.93
N LEU A 102 -4.71 2.02 6.19
CA LEU A 102 -3.56 1.13 6.40
C LEU A 102 -2.86 1.40 7.73
N LEU A 103 -2.75 2.66 8.15
CA LEU A 103 -2.21 2.99 9.47
C LEU A 103 -3.03 2.37 10.60
N ALA A 104 -4.35 2.30 10.43
CA ALA A 104 -5.25 1.72 11.43
C ALA A 104 -5.33 0.18 11.38
N ASN A 105 -5.09 -0.42 10.21
CA ASN A 105 -5.37 -1.83 9.97
C ASN A 105 -4.17 -2.69 9.55
N TRP A 106 -2.97 -2.14 9.53
CA TRP A 106 -1.81 -2.87 9.01
C TRP A 106 -1.50 -4.16 9.80
N LYS A 107 -1.72 -4.17 11.11
CA LYS A 107 -1.48 -5.36 11.92
C LYS A 107 -2.45 -6.48 11.57
N THR A 108 -3.70 -6.15 11.30
CA THR A 108 -4.70 -7.12 10.85
C THR A 108 -4.30 -7.72 9.50
N SER A 109 -3.82 -6.88 8.58
CA SER A 109 -3.33 -7.32 7.26
C SER A 109 -2.09 -8.18 7.41
N ALA A 110 -1.16 -7.80 8.29
CA ALA A 110 0.03 -8.59 8.59
C ALA A 110 -0.32 -9.97 9.15
N ASP A 111 -1.29 -10.05 10.06
CA ASP A 111 -1.77 -11.33 10.61
C ASP A 111 -2.35 -12.23 9.53
N ARG A 112 -3.11 -11.67 8.60
CA ARG A 112 -3.67 -12.42 7.46
C ARG A 112 -2.57 -12.93 6.54
N TYR A 113 -1.58 -12.10 6.25
CA TYR A 113 -0.42 -12.50 5.47
C TYR A 113 0.31 -13.68 6.11
N ILE A 114 0.62 -13.57 7.40
CA ILE A 114 1.33 -14.63 8.15
C ILE A 114 0.54 -15.93 8.11
N ARG A 115 -0.78 -15.86 8.26
CA ARG A 115 -1.65 -17.03 8.24
C ARG A 115 -1.65 -17.73 6.89
N HIS A 116 -1.59 -16.97 5.80
CA HIS A 116 -1.56 -17.52 4.44
C HIS A 116 -0.18 -18.04 4.02
N ASP A 117 0.88 -17.55 4.65
CA ASP A 117 2.25 -17.98 4.37
C ASP A 117 2.63 -19.27 5.09
N GLU A 118 1.85 -19.69 6.06
CA GLU A 118 2.07 -20.93 6.81
C GLU A 118 1.67 -22.19 6.04
#